data_73efccd87573a21daf05a20606aadc42
#
_entry.id   73efccd87573a21daf05a20606aadc42
#
_cell.length_a   1.000
_cell.length_b   1.000
_cell.length_c   1.000
_cell.angle_alpha   90.00
_cell.angle_beta   90.00
_cell.angle_gamma   90.00
#
_symmetry.space_group_name_H-M   'P 1'
#
loop_
_entity.id
_entity.type
_entity.pdbx_description
1 polymer ?
#
loop_
_entity_poly.entity_id
_entity_poly.type
_entity_poly.pdbx_seq_one_letter_code
_entity_poly.pdbx_strand_id
1 'polypeptide(L)'
;MKQPTTENSDIIKLVAILGDFALLNLSMILVFFILKGIDSQAIAHISLKTYLLTSNLCYIPCISIFGVILHNRIVRPEQIVGRLLGTISLHVVIFLTVLAIIKVDNFSRIYLLAFYLSFIPLAIGWRLTLRFFVKMFRRSGRNLHTTVLIGDGDNMVELYHTLNDLTYGYRVLGIFYDEKDSNYPEGIPFKGPVNQLFEWLSHNTVGGVCGGRPGRRKDDIVAIMNYCENN
;
A
#
# COMPACT_ATOMS: atom_id res chain seq x y z
N MET A 1 9.96 22.59 4.42
CA MET A 1 8.78 22.20 5.26
C MET A 1 8.57 20.69 5.12
N LYS A 2 8.72 19.88 6.19
CA LYS A 2 8.52 18.42 6.13
C LYS A 2 7.04 18.16 5.79
N GLN A 3 6.80 17.45 4.69
CA GLN A 3 5.45 17.06 4.30
C GLN A 3 4.86 16.11 5.36
N PRO A 4 3.71 16.41 5.96
CA PRO A 4 3.06 15.53 6.95
C PRO A 4 2.55 14.20 6.38
N THR A 5 2.86 13.92 5.12
CA THR A 5 2.34 12.80 4.34
C THR A 5 3.19 11.54 4.40
N THR A 6 4.48 11.65 4.72
CA THR A 6 5.38 10.51 4.86
C THR A 6 5.12 9.74 6.17
N GLU A 7 4.89 10.43 7.27
CA GLU A 7 4.67 9.82 8.59
C GLU A 7 3.48 8.83 8.61
N ASN A 8 2.32 9.24 8.09
CA ASN A 8 1.14 8.36 8.06
C ASN A 8 1.32 7.14 7.12
N SER A 9 2.11 7.30 6.06
CA SER A 9 2.46 6.22 5.14
C SER A 9 3.30 5.15 5.82
N ASP A 10 4.29 5.57 6.61
CA ASP A 10 5.20 4.66 7.30
C ASP A 10 4.53 3.95 8.47
N ILE A 11 3.60 4.62 9.17
CA ILE A 11 2.76 3.99 10.19
C ILE A 11 1.91 2.86 9.57
N ILE A 12 1.28 3.08 8.42
CA ILE A 12 0.49 2.04 7.74
C ILE A 12 1.36 0.85 7.35
N LYS A 13 2.58 1.09 6.84
CA LYS A 13 3.55 0.02 6.54
C LYS A 13 3.91 -0.75 7.80
N LEU A 14 4.25 -0.04 8.87
CA LEU A 14 4.65 -0.63 10.14
C LEU A 14 3.54 -1.51 10.71
N VAL A 15 2.30 -1.02 10.75
CA VAL A 15 1.13 -1.77 11.23
C VAL A 15 0.89 -3.03 10.39
N ALA A 16 1.05 -2.93 9.06
CA ALA A 16 0.90 -4.07 8.18
C ALA A 16 1.97 -5.14 8.46
N ILE A 17 3.23 -4.73 8.61
CA ILE A 17 4.36 -5.63 8.89
C ILE A 17 4.20 -6.28 10.27
N LEU A 18 3.90 -5.50 11.29
CA LEU A 18 3.69 -6.03 12.65
C LEU A 18 2.54 -7.03 12.70
N GLY A 19 1.44 -6.75 11.98
CA GLY A 19 0.33 -7.68 11.87
C GLY A 19 0.69 -8.98 11.15
N ASP A 20 1.50 -8.90 10.10
CA ASP A 20 1.99 -10.11 9.42
C ASP A 20 2.84 -10.98 10.37
N PHE A 21 3.76 -10.38 11.13
CA PHE A 21 4.55 -11.11 12.13
C PHE A 21 3.68 -11.71 13.24
N ALA A 22 2.69 -10.96 13.71
CA ALA A 22 1.76 -11.44 14.72
C ALA A 22 0.96 -12.67 14.21
N LEU A 23 0.44 -12.60 12.98
CA LEU A 23 -0.30 -13.71 12.38
C LEU A 23 0.57 -14.91 12.05
N LEU A 24 1.80 -14.69 11.60
CA LEU A 24 2.78 -15.75 11.34
C LEU A 24 3.07 -16.54 12.63
N ASN A 25 3.33 -15.83 13.72
CA ASN A 25 3.58 -16.48 15.01
C ASN A 25 2.31 -17.13 15.58
N LEU A 26 1.16 -16.45 15.50
CA LEU A 26 -0.11 -16.96 15.97
C LEU A 26 -0.51 -18.24 15.24
N SER A 27 -0.41 -18.29 13.92
CA SER A 27 -0.74 -19.47 13.13
C SER A 27 0.19 -20.64 13.44
N MET A 28 1.50 -20.39 13.62
CA MET A 28 2.43 -21.44 14.05
C MET A 28 2.08 -22.03 15.42
N ILE A 29 1.78 -21.18 16.39
CA ILE A 29 1.42 -21.57 17.75
C ILE A 29 0.10 -22.34 17.74
N LEU A 30 -0.91 -21.82 17.05
CA LEU A 30 -2.23 -22.47 16.97
C LEU A 30 -2.14 -23.86 16.34
N VAL A 31 -1.46 -23.99 15.21
CA VAL A 31 -1.29 -25.27 14.52
C VAL A 31 -0.51 -26.25 15.40
N PHE A 32 0.50 -25.78 16.13
CA PHE A 32 1.23 -26.62 17.07
C PHE A 32 0.32 -27.20 18.16
N PHE A 33 -0.50 -26.37 18.80
CA PHE A 33 -1.41 -26.84 19.84
C PHE A 33 -2.54 -27.71 19.32
N ILE A 34 -3.07 -27.41 18.14
CA ILE A 34 -4.11 -28.23 17.49
C ILE A 34 -3.56 -29.63 17.17
N LEU A 35 -2.41 -29.70 16.53
CA LEU A 35 -1.81 -30.99 16.19
C LEU A 35 -1.36 -31.77 17.45
N LYS A 36 -0.90 -31.07 18.49
CA LYS A 36 -0.59 -31.70 19.78
C LYS A 36 -1.81 -32.33 20.42
N GLY A 37 -2.98 -31.76 20.25
CA GLY A 37 -4.25 -32.32 20.74
C GLY A 37 -4.75 -33.51 19.92
N ILE A 38 -4.44 -33.57 18.63
CA ILE A 38 -4.90 -34.64 17.72
C ILE A 38 -3.91 -35.82 17.71
N ASP A 39 -2.63 -35.53 17.48
CA ASP A 39 -1.55 -36.51 17.40
C ASP A 39 -0.25 -35.92 17.98
N SER A 40 -0.01 -36.20 19.23
CA SER A 40 1.19 -35.74 19.95
C SER A 40 2.49 -36.31 19.38
N GLN A 41 2.45 -37.50 18.74
CA GLN A 41 3.64 -38.11 18.13
C GLN A 41 4.06 -37.39 16.85
N ALA A 42 3.12 -36.89 16.06
CA ALA A 42 3.41 -36.17 14.82
C ALA A 42 4.25 -34.91 15.04
N ILE A 43 4.23 -34.34 16.25
CA ILE A 43 4.94 -33.11 16.61
C ILE A 43 5.96 -33.29 17.74
N ALA A 44 6.17 -34.51 18.22
CA ALA A 44 7.08 -34.76 19.34
C ALA A 44 8.51 -34.26 19.12
N HIS A 45 8.95 -34.20 17.88
CA HIS A 45 10.30 -33.76 17.50
C HIS A 45 10.37 -32.25 17.15
N ILE A 46 9.24 -31.51 17.19
CA ILE A 46 9.20 -30.10 16.83
C ILE A 46 9.60 -29.23 18.03
N SER A 47 10.73 -28.55 17.90
CA SER A 47 11.08 -27.43 18.77
C SER A 47 10.35 -26.17 18.32
N LEU A 48 9.21 -25.84 18.93
CA LEU A 48 8.42 -24.66 18.59
C LEU A 48 9.26 -23.37 18.60
N LYS A 49 10.20 -23.25 19.56
CA LYS A 49 11.10 -22.09 19.64
C LYS A 49 11.97 -21.95 18.39
N THR A 50 12.56 -23.06 17.93
CA THR A 50 13.40 -23.06 16.71
C THR A 50 12.61 -22.68 15.49
N TYR A 51 11.40 -23.24 15.33
CA TYR A 51 10.53 -22.91 14.18
C TYR A 51 10.09 -21.44 14.19
N LEU A 52 9.66 -20.91 15.34
CA LEU A 52 9.29 -19.51 15.48
C LEU A 52 10.46 -18.59 15.14
N LEU A 53 11.64 -18.82 15.73
CA LEU A 53 12.81 -17.98 15.51
C LEU A 53 13.24 -18.00 14.04
N THR A 54 13.38 -19.20 13.47
CA THR A 54 13.82 -19.38 12.08
C THR A 54 12.81 -18.78 11.10
N SER A 55 11.51 -19.00 11.31
CA SER A 55 10.46 -18.45 10.45
C SER A 55 10.46 -16.91 10.46
N ASN A 56 10.54 -16.30 11.65
CA ASN A 56 10.60 -14.83 11.74
C ASN A 56 11.84 -14.27 11.04
N LEU A 57 13.01 -14.90 11.22
CA LEU A 57 14.24 -14.47 10.57
C LEU A 57 14.15 -14.60 9.04
N CYS A 58 13.57 -15.69 8.54
CA CYS A 58 13.36 -15.90 7.10
C CYS A 58 12.31 -14.94 6.50
N TYR A 59 11.37 -14.44 7.31
CA TYR A 59 10.31 -13.56 6.81
C TYR A 59 10.80 -12.13 6.53
N ILE A 60 11.84 -11.65 7.24
CA ILE A 60 12.41 -10.31 7.08
C ILE A 60 12.87 -10.03 5.63
N PRO A 61 13.74 -10.86 5.01
CA PRO A 61 14.16 -10.62 3.63
C PRO A 61 13.00 -10.72 2.64
N CYS A 62 12.01 -11.58 2.91
CA CYS A 62 10.85 -11.73 2.03
C CYS A 62 10.02 -10.44 1.97
N ILE A 63 9.78 -9.78 3.11
CA ILE A 63 9.08 -8.49 3.15
C ILE A 63 9.91 -7.40 2.46
N SER A 64 11.23 -7.42 2.62
CA SER A 64 12.11 -6.42 2.01
C SER A 64 12.09 -6.48 0.48
N ILE A 65 12.02 -7.67 -0.10
CA ILE A 65 12.01 -7.89 -1.55
C ILE A 65 10.65 -7.49 -2.17
N PHE A 66 9.55 -8.00 -1.64
CA PHE A 66 8.23 -7.74 -2.22
C PHE A 66 7.59 -6.44 -1.74
N GLY A 67 8.02 -5.93 -0.59
CA GLY A 67 7.55 -4.68 0.00
C GLY A 67 6.06 -4.66 0.33
N VAL A 68 5.68 -3.68 1.14
CA VAL A 68 4.29 -3.43 1.51
C VAL A 68 3.77 -2.23 0.73
N ILE A 69 2.76 -2.44 -0.12
CA ILE A 69 2.19 -1.38 -0.99
C ILE A 69 0.89 -0.75 -0.45
N LEU A 70 0.44 -1.14 0.75
CA LEU A 70 -0.81 -0.61 1.33
C LEU A 70 -0.80 0.90 1.55
N HIS A 71 0.38 1.50 1.67
CA HIS A 71 0.55 2.94 1.84
C HIS A 71 0.24 3.70 0.55
N ASN A 72 0.37 3.07 -0.61
CA ASN A 72 0.04 3.70 -1.88
C ASN A 72 -1.45 4.04 -1.94
N ARG A 73 -1.80 5.17 -2.56
CA ARG A 73 -3.19 5.65 -2.58
C ARG A 73 -4.06 4.88 -3.56
N ILE A 74 -3.52 4.56 -4.72
CA ILE A 74 -4.23 3.86 -5.80
C ILE A 74 -3.60 2.47 -5.95
N VAL A 75 -4.16 1.49 -5.24
CA VAL A 75 -3.72 0.09 -5.31
C VAL A 75 -4.92 -0.82 -5.51
N ARG A 76 -4.84 -1.71 -6.47
CA ARG A 76 -5.86 -2.74 -6.71
C ARG A 76 -5.71 -3.89 -5.68
N PRO A 77 -6.82 -4.54 -5.24
CA PRO A 77 -6.75 -5.68 -4.31
C PRO A 77 -5.84 -6.79 -4.82
N GLU A 78 -5.89 -7.07 -6.14
CA GLU A 78 -5.12 -8.13 -6.78
C GLU A 78 -3.60 -7.91 -6.61
N GLN A 79 -3.16 -6.66 -6.65
CA GLN A 79 -1.75 -6.31 -6.47
C GLN A 79 -1.28 -6.56 -5.03
N ILE A 80 -2.15 -6.33 -4.04
CA ILE A 80 -1.85 -6.59 -2.63
C ILE A 80 -1.73 -8.09 -2.40
N VAL A 81 -2.71 -8.85 -2.90
CA VAL A 81 -2.72 -10.32 -2.77
C VAL A 81 -1.55 -10.94 -3.55
N GLY A 82 -1.29 -10.50 -4.77
CA GLY A 82 -0.18 -11.01 -5.58
C GLY A 82 1.19 -10.80 -4.92
N ARG A 83 1.45 -9.62 -4.34
CA ARG A 83 2.70 -9.36 -3.61
C ARG A 83 2.79 -10.17 -2.32
N LEU A 84 1.69 -10.32 -1.60
CA LEU A 84 1.65 -11.15 -0.40
C LEU A 84 1.93 -12.62 -0.73
N LEU A 85 1.31 -13.17 -1.77
CA LEU A 85 1.58 -14.53 -2.23
C LEU A 85 3.04 -14.71 -2.66
N GLY A 86 3.62 -13.72 -3.35
CA GLY A 86 5.05 -13.69 -3.67
C GLY A 86 5.94 -13.73 -2.42
N THR A 87 5.60 -12.91 -1.39
CA THR A 87 6.29 -12.91 -0.09
C THR A 87 6.22 -14.29 0.57
N ILE A 88 5.03 -14.91 0.60
CA ILE A 88 4.82 -16.22 1.22
C ILE A 88 5.54 -17.32 0.44
N SER A 89 5.48 -17.31 -0.90
CA SER A 89 6.19 -18.29 -1.73
C SER A 89 7.70 -18.24 -1.50
N LEU A 90 8.28 -17.05 -1.45
CA LEU A 90 9.69 -16.88 -1.14
C LEU A 90 10.01 -17.33 0.28
N HIS A 91 9.13 -17.03 1.25
CA HIS A 91 9.30 -17.48 2.62
C HIS A 91 9.28 -19.01 2.73
N VAL A 92 8.39 -19.70 2.01
CA VAL A 92 8.39 -21.18 1.95
C VAL A 92 9.76 -21.70 1.53
N VAL A 93 10.29 -21.17 0.43
CA VAL A 93 11.59 -21.62 -0.11
C VAL A 93 12.73 -21.38 0.88
N ILE A 94 12.85 -20.15 1.40
CA ILE A 94 13.93 -19.80 2.33
C ILE A 94 13.80 -20.59 3.63
N PHE A 95 12.60 -20.69 4.19
CA PHE A 95 12.35 -21.36 5.46
C PHE A 95 12.66 -22.86 5.38
N LEU A 96 12.20 -23.54 4.33
CA LEU A 96 12.53 -24.97 4.11
C LEU A 96 14.02 -25.17 3.90
N THR A 97 14.68 -24.30 3.14
CA THR A 97 16.13 -24.36 2.92
C THR A 97 16.90 -24.21 4.22
N VAL A 98 16.53 -23.21 5.04
CA VAL A 98 17.20 -23.00 6.33
C VAL A 98 16.96 -24.17 7.30
N LEU A 99 15.73 -24.72 7.38
CA LEU A 99 15.47 -25.91 8.18
C LEU A 99 16.31 -27.11 7.75
N ALA A 100 16.51 -27.30 6.43
CA ALA A 100 17.37 -28.35 5.91
C ALA A 100 18.85 -28.13 6.26
N ILE A 101 19.35 -26.89 6.21
CA ILE A 101 20.75 -26.55 6.56
C ILE A 101 21.02 -26.75 8.05
N ILE A 102 20.08 -26.36 8.92
CA ILE A 102 20.22 -26.52 10.39
C ILE A 102 20.09 -27.99 10.81
N LYS A 103 19.79 -28.89 9.85
CA LYS A 103 19.59 -30.32 10.10
C LYS A 103 18.58 -30.57 11.23
N VAL A 104 17.42 -29.91 11.15
CA VAL A 104 16.30 -30.22 12.02
C VAL A 104 15.82 -31.62 11.63
N ASP A 105 16.24 -32.62 12.41
CA ASP A 105 15.85 -33.98 12.14
C ASP A 105 14.33 -34.14 12.25
N ASN A 106 13.74 -34.77 11.22
CA ASN A 106 12.31 -35.09 11.18
C ASN A 106 11.35 -33.88 11.27
N PHE A 107 11.53 -32.85 10.41
CA PHE A 107 10.51 -31.80 10.31
C PHE A 107 9.16 -32.40 9.84
N SER A 108 8.11 -32.12 10.60
CA SER A 108 6.77 -32.62 10.26
C SER A 108 6.21 -31.89 9.04
N ARG A 109 6.04 -32.62 7.94
CA ARG A 109 5.42 -32.10 6.71
C ARG A 109 3.97 -31.65 6.96
N ILE A 110 3.25 -32.39 7.81
CA ILE A 110 1.86 -32.10 8.18
C ILE A 110 1.79 -30.75 8.92
N TYR A 111 2.72 -30.51 9.84
CA TYR A 111 2.80 -29.24 10.56
C TYR A 111 3.03 -28.07 9.61
N LEU A 112 3.98 -28.17 8.70
CA LEU A 112 4.29 -27.11 7.72
C LEU A 112 3.12 -26.86 6.77
N LEU A 113 2.49 -27.93 6.27
CA LEU A 113 1.31 -27.80 5.41
C LEU A 113 0.15 -27.12 6.16
N ALA A 114 -0.17 -27.54 7.35
CA ALA A 114 -1.23 -26.97 8.18
C ALA A 114 -0.94 -25.51 8.54
N PHE A 115 0.34 -25.19 8.84
CA PHE A 115 0.78 -23.83 9.09
C PHE A 115 0.51 -22.90 7.89
N TYR A 116 0.98 -23.25 6.69
CA TYR A 116 0.77 -22.40 5.53
C TYR A 116 -0.71 -22.34 5.09
N LEU A 117 -1.44 -23.46 5.24
CA LEU A 117 -2.88 -23.50 4.94
C LEU A 117 -3.68 -22.56 5.86
N SER A 118 -3.26 -22.38 7.10
CA SER A 118 -3.87 -21.44 8.04
C SER A 118 -3.34 -20.01 7.87
N PHE A 119 -2.04 -19.84 7.64
CA PHE A 119 -1.40 -18.53 7.55
C PHE A 119 -1.84 -17.74 6.30
N ILE A 120 -1.92 -18.37 5.13
CA ILE A 120 -2.26 -17.71 3.86
C ILE A 120 -3.61 -16.97 3.95
N PRO A 121 -4.74 -17.61 4.30
CA PRO A 121 -6.02 -16.92 4.38
C PRO A 121 -6.06 -15.86 5.47
N LEU A 122 -5.40 -16.08 6.60
CA LEU A 122 -5.32 -15.09 7.68
C LEU A 122 -4.55 -13.84 7.23
N ALA A 123 -3.42 -14.02 6.56
CA ALA A 123 -2.61 -12.92 6.05
C ALA A 123 -3.32 -12.13 4.94
N ILE A 124 -4.03 -12.81 4.02
CA ILE A 124 -4.87 -12.16 3.00
C ILE A 124 -5.98 -11.36 3.68
N GLY A 125 -6.70 -11.99 4.60
CA GLY A 125 -7.78 -11.33 5.36
C GLY A 125 -7.29 -10.09 6.09
N TRP A 126 -6.14 -10.18 6.76
CA TRP A 126 -5.50 -9.04 7.44
C TRP A 126 -5.20 -7.89 6.48
N ARG A 127 -4.56 -8.17 5.35
CA ARG A 127 -4.19 -7.15 4.35
C ARG A 127 -5.42 -6.47 3.75
N LEU A 128 -6.48 -7.23 3.45
CA LEU A 128 -7.73 -6.67 2.92
C LEU A 128 -8.47 -5.85 3.99
N THR A 129 -8.49 -6.32 5.23
CA THR A 129 -9.08 -5.60 6.37
C THR A 129 -8.35 -4.29 6.63
N LEU A 130 -7.02 -4.28 6.66
CA LEU A 130 -6.25 -3.04 6.76
C LEU A 130 -6.55 -2.07 5.62
N ARG A 131 -6.63 -2.58 4.39
CA ARG A 131 -7.02 -1.74 3.25
C ARG A 131 -8.39 -1.11 3.47
N PHE A 132 -9.35 -1.89 3.94
CA PHE A 132 -10.71 -1.38 4.24
C PHE A 132 -10.66 -0.27 5.29
N PHE A 133 -9.94 -0.48 6.39
CA PHE A 133 -9.79 0.55 7.43
C PHE A 133 -9.08 1.80 6.93
N VAL A 134 -8.01 1.66 6.15
CA VAL A 134 -7.32 2.81 5.54
C VAL A 134 -8.26 3.60 4.62
N LYS A 135 -9.07 2.91 3.81
CA LYS A 135 -10.10 3.54 2.97
C LYS A 135 -11.15 4.28 3.81
N MET A 136 -11.66 3.62 4.84
CA MET A 136 -12.67 4.20 5.74
C MET A 136 -12.13 5.44 6.47
N PHE A 137 -10.87 5.38 6.93
CA PHE A 137 -10.20 6.50 7.59
C PHE A 137 -10.03 7.70 6.65
N ARG A 138 -9.69 7.45 5.38
CA ARG A 138 -9.59 8.50 4.35
C ARG A 138 -10.96 9.12 4.05
N ARG A 139 -12.03 8.31 3.95
CA ARG A 139 -13.41 8.79 3.75
C ARG A 139 -13.91 9.71 4.87
N SER A 140 -13.38 9.54 6.07
CA SER A 140 -13.68 10.42 7.22
C SER A 140 -13.03 11.82 7.11
N GLY A 141 -12.47 12.18 5.96
CA GLY A 141 -11.88 13.50 5.71
C GLY A 141 -10.50 13.71 6.37
N ARG A 142 -9.95 12.69 7.01
CA ARG A 142 -8.62 12.74 7.62
C ARG A 142 -7.55 12.34 6.60
N ASN A 143 -6.43 13.06 6.61
CA ASN A 143 -5.30 12.80 5.71
C ASN A 143 -5.64 12.98 4.22
N LEU A 144 -6.46 13.99 3.88
CA LEU A 144 -6.72 14.40 2.51
C LEU A 144 -5.54 15.23 1.98
N HIS A 145 -5.09 14.90 0.77
CA HIS A 145 -4.17 15.75 0.02
C HIS A 145 -4.96 16.70 -0.85
N THR A 146 -4.80 17.98 -0.60
CA THR A 146 -5.30 19.01 -1.50
C THR A 146 -4.52 18.97 -2.81
N THR A 147 -5.22 18.93 -3.92
CA THR A 147 -4.61 18.93 -5.24
C THR A 147 -5.32 19.91 -6.16
N VAL A 148 -4.59 20.46 -7.11
CA VAL A 148 -5.14 21.23 -8.22
C VAL A 148 -4.90 20.51 -9.52
N LEU A 149 -5.84 20.64 -10.45
CA LEU A 149 -5.75 20.06 -11.78
C LEU A 149 -5.28 21.10 -12.78
N ILE A 150 -4.48 20.64 -13.75
CA ILE A 150 -4.02 21.47 -14.86
C ILE A 150 -4.31 20.75 -16.17
N GLY A 151 -4.91 21.44 -17.11
CA GLY A 151 -5.18 20.94 -18.45
C GLY A 151 -6.62 21.06 -18.88
N ASP A 152 -6.87 20.68 -20.11
CA ASP A 152 -8.13 20.73 -20.82
C ASP A 152 -8.57 19.35 -21.31
N GLY A 153 -9.83 19.23 -21.69
CA GLY A 153 -10.39 18.06 -22.35
C GLY A 153 -11.13 17.07 -21.45
N ASP A 154 -11.80 16.12 -22.10
CA ASP A 154 -12.70 15.14 -21.47
C ASP A 154 -12.02 14.26 -20.39
N ASN A 155 -10.73 14.01 -20.56
CA ASN A 155 -9.93 13.25 -19.58
C ASN A 155 -9.83 13.96 -18.22
N MET A 156 -10.02 15.30 -18.18
CA MET A 156 -9.97 16.05 -16.92
C MET A 156 -11.22 15.84 -16.08
N VAL A 157 -12.36 15.61 -16.70
CA VAL A 157 -13.62 15.26 -16.02
C VAL A 157 -13.47 13.92 -15.31
N GLU A 158 -12.98 12.93 -16.03
CA GLU A 158 -12.74 11.59 -15.49
C GLU A 158 -11.70 11.64 -14.37
N LEU A 159 -10.61 12.40 -14.58
CA LEU A 159 -9.56 12.59 -13.57
C LEU A 159 -10.12 13.30 -12.32
N TYR A 160 -10.96 14.32 -12.50
CA TYR A 160 -11.61 15.02 -11.39
C TYR A 160 -12.48 14.06 -10.59
N HIS A 161 -13.37 13.32 -11.25
CA HIS A 161 -14.25 12.36 -10.55
C HIS A 161 -13.45 11.28 -9.84
N THR A 162 -12.37 10.79 -10.47
CA THR A 162 -11.48 9.78 -9.88
C THR A 162 -10.74 10.33 -8.66
N LEU A 163 -10.19 11.53 -8.75
CA LEU A 163 -9.41 12.12 -7.65
C LEU A 163 -10.30 12.69 -6.54
N ASN A 164 -11.48 13.23 -6.89
CA ASN A 164 -12.41 13.80 -5.91
C ASN A 164 -13.20 12.72 -5.14
N ASP A 165 -13.06 11.44 -5.50
CA ASP A 165 -13.51 10.35 -4.63
C ASP A 165 -12.64 10.32 -3.37
N LEU A 166 -13.22 10.69 -2.24
CA LEU A 166 -12.58 10.71 -0.92
C LEU A 166 -11.91 9.38 -0.53
N THR A 167 -12.27 8.30 -1.22
CA THR A 167 -11.69 6.97 -1.03
C THR A 167 -10.19 6.95 -1.36
N TYR A 168 -9.75 7.77 -2.32
CA TYR A 168 -8.34 7.88 -2.69
C TYR A 168 -7.58 8.89 -1.82
N GLY A 169 -8.30 9.67 -1.00
CA GLY A 169 -7.70 10.63 -0.07
C GLY A 169 -7.16 11.88 -0.75
N TYR A 170 -7.76 12.27 -1.89
CA TYR A 170 -7.52 13.56 -2.54
C TYR A 170 -8.72 14.47 -2.36
N ARG A 171 -8.46 15.78 -2.34
CA ARG A 171 -9.46 16.84 -2.43
C ARG A 171 -9.03 17.80 -3.52
N VAL A 172 -9.77 17.82 -4.61
CA VAL A 172 -9.49 18.73 -5.72
C VAL A 172 -10.00 20.12 -5.35
N LEU A 173 -9.09 21.12 -5.33
CA LEU A 173 -9.43 22.51 -5.02
C LEU A 173 -9.96 23.25 -6.23
N GLY A 174 -9.62 22.82 -7.42
CA GLY A 174 -10.05 23.39 -8.68
C GLY A 174 -9.14 23.05 -9.84
N ILE A 175 -9.45 23.64 -10.99
CA ILE A 175 -8.73 23.43 -12.24
C ILE A 175 -8.16 24.75 -12.77
N PHE A 176 -6.97 24.68 -13.35
CA PHE A 176 -6.33 25.72 -14.12
C PHE A 176 -6.25 25.31 -15.58
N TYR A 177 -6.75 26.16 -16.51
CA TYR A 177 -6.63 25.94 -17.94
C TYR A 177 -6.75 27.26 -18.74
N ASP A 178 -6.23 27.30 -19.98
CA ASP A 178 -6.07 28.54 -20.74
C ASP A 178 -7.27 28.88 -21.62
N GLU A 179 -8.07 27.89 -22.04
CA GLU A 179 -9.24 28.12 -22.90
C GLU A 179 -10.51 27.62 -22.25
N LYS A 180 -11.53 28.46 -22.20
CA LYS A 180 -12.86 28.12 -21.74
C LYS A 180 -13.62 27.47 -22.92
N ASP A 181 -13.34 26.19 -23.14
CA ASP A 181 -14.03 25.43 -24.17
C ASP A 181 -15.45 25.08 -23.72
N SER A 182 -16.36 24.89 -24.70
CA SER A 182 -17.77 24.53 -24.45
C SER A 182 -17.97 23.24 -23.65
N ASN A 183 -16.93 22.42 -23.53
CA ASN A 183 -16.92 21.15 -22.79
C ASN A 183 -16.34 21.27 -21.38
N TYR A 184 -16.28 22.47 -20.78
CA TYR A 184 -15.88 22.61 -19.39
C TYR A 184 -16.85 21.84 -18.48
N PRO A 185 -16.34 20.92 -17.65
CA PRO A 185 -17.22 20.12 -16.80
C PRO A 185 -17.92 21.01 -15.77
N GLU A 186 -19.25 21.02 -15.83
CA GLU A 186 -20.06 21.69 -14.83
C GLU A 186 -19.74 21.14 -13.43
N GLY A 187 -19.53 22.03 -12.47
CA GLY A 187 -19.31 21.65 -11.06
C GLY A 187 -17.86 21.57 -10.62
N ILE A 188 -16.86 21.76 -11.50
CA ILE A 188 -15.47 21.88 -11.10
C ILE A 188 -15.11 23.37 -10.89
N PRO A 189 -14.56 23.79 -9.73
CA PRO A 189 -14.19 25.16 -9.50
C PRO A 189 -13.05 25.59 -10.46
N PHE A 190 -13.32 26.56 -11.35
CA PHE A 190 -12.29 27.20 -12.16
C PHE A 190 -11.48 28.17 -11.30
N LYS A 191 -10.16 28.06 -11.32
CA LYS A 191 -9.23 28.90 -10.52
C LYS A 191 -8.52 29.97 -11.30
N GLY A 192 -8.39 29.79 -12.61
CA GLY A 192 -7.75 30.76 -13.52
C GLY A 192 -6.98 30.10 -14.65
N PRO A 193 -6.35 30.91 -15.50
CA PRO A 193 -5.47 30.42 -16.54
C PRO A 193 -4.17 29.85 -15.94
N VAL A 194 -3.49 28.98 -16.70
CA VAL A 194 -2.30 28.25 -16.23
C VAL A 194 -1.16 29.20 -15.82
N ASN A 195 -1.06 30.39 -16.46
CA ASN A 195 -0.04 31.39 -16.12
C ASN A 195 -0.19 31.97 -14.71
N GLN A 196 -1.38 31.95 -14.11
CA GLN A 196 -1.64 32.40 -12.74
C GLN A 196 -1.41 31.30 -11.69
N LEU A 197 -1.11 30.08 -12.10
CA LEU A 197 -0.91 28.95 -11.20
C LEU A 197 0.20 29.22 -10.17
N PHE A 198 1.35 29.71 -10.61
CA PHE A 198 2.50 29.92 -9.73
C PHE A 198 2.22 31.00 -8.67
N GLU A 199 1.54 32.07 -9.05
CA GLU A 199 1.10 33.11 -8.13
C GLU A 199 0.10 32.54 -7.12
N TRP A 200 -0.84 31.74 -7.59
CA TRP A 200 -1.82 31.11 -6.72
C TRP A 200 -1.17 30.09 -5.75
N LEU A 201 -0.21 29.29 -6.22
CA LEU A 201 0.55 28.34 -5.40
C LEU A 201 1.39 29.03 -4.32
N SER A 202 1.90 30.24 -4.58
CA SER A 202 2.67 30.99 -3.58
C SER A 202 1.83 31.42 -2.36
N HIS A 203 0.51 31.57 -2.55
CA HIS A 203 -0.43 31.99 -1.51
C HIS A 203 -1.26 30.84 -0.91
N ASN A 204 -1.20 29.64 -1.51
CA ASN A 204 -2.00 28.51 -1.09
C ASN A 204 -1.14 27.26 -0.90
N THR A 205 -1.25 26.62 0.26
CA THR A 205 -0.59 25.33 0.51
C THR A 205 -1.35 24.21 -0.19
N VAL A 206 -0.73 23.59 -1.18
CA VAL A 206 -1.29 22.48 -1.97
C VAL A 206 -0.38 21.26 -1.82
N GLY A 207 -0.98 20.10 -1.61
CA GLY A 207 -0.25 18.83 -1.47
C GLY A 207 0.24 18.25 -2.80
N GLY A 208 -0.22 18.76 -3.94
CA GLY A 208 0.20 18.29 -5.25
C GLY A 208 -0.53 18.98 -6.39
N VAL A 209 0.09 18.89 -7.56
CA VAL A 209 -0.46 19.37 -8.83
C VAL A 209 -0.59 18.17 -9.76
N CYS A 210 -1.79 17.92 -10.30
CA CYS A 210 -2.05 16.83 -11.23
C CYS A 210 -2.36 17.42 -12.62
N GLY A 211 -1.56 17.02 -13.61
CA GLY A 211 -1.77 17.41 -15.02
C GLY A 211 -2.53 16.32 -15.78
N GLY A 212 -3.51 16.71 -16.59
CA GLY A 212 -4.03 15.90 -17.67
C GLY A 212 -2.98 15.74 -18.78
N ARG A 213 -3.34 15.01 -19.85
CA ARG A 213 -2.46 14.81 -21.01
C ARG A 213 -1.94 16.17 -21.49
N PRO A 214 -0.62 16.37 -21.63
CA PRO A 214 -0.10 17.67 -22.01
C PRO A 214 -0.65 18.05 -23.39
N GLY A 215 -1.55 19.02 -23.41
CA GLY A 215 -1.80 19.83 -24.57
C GLY A 215 -0.50 20.53 -24.99
N ARG A 216 -0.46 21.17 -26.07
CA ARG A 216 0.67 21.73 -26.85
C ARG A 216 1.91 22.37 -26.17
N ARG A 217 2.01 22.41 -24.81
CA ARG A 217 3.11 23.12 -24.11
C ARG A 217 3.89 22.20 -23.18
N LYS A 218 4.93 21.53 -23.71
CA LYS A 218 5.89 20.76 -22.90
C LYS A 218 6.67 21.64 -21.91
N ASP A 219 6.93 22.88 -22.25
CA ASP A 219 7.78 23.80 -21.48
C ASP A 219 7.12 24.23 -20.15
N ASP A 220 5.81 24.43 -20.14
CA ASP A 220 5.06 24.78 -18.93
C ASP A 220 5.06 23.62 -17.92
N ILE A 221 5.01 22.38 -18.40
CA ILE A 221 5.06 21.18 -17.53
C ILE A 221 6.42 21.06 -16.85
N VAL A 222 7.49 21.28 -17.58
CA VAL A 222 8.85 21.25 -17.02
C VAL A 222 9.03 22.34 -15.97
N ALA A 223 8.49 23.55 -16.22
CA ALA A 223 8.51 24.64 -15.25
C ALA A 223 7.73 24.29 -13.97
N ILE A 224 6.55 23.68 -14.11
CA ILE A 224 5.72 23.23 -12.97
C ILE A 224 6.42 22.10 -12.19
N MET A 225 7.01 21.11 -12.86
CA MET A 225 7.76 20.05 -12.23
C MET A 225 8.92 20.61 -11.40
N ASN A 226 9.72 21.49 -12.00
CA ASN A 226 10.84 22.14 -11.31
C ASN A 226 10.38 22.99 -10.11
N TYR A 227 9.24 23.65 -10.21
CA TYR A 227 8.68 24.40 -9.08
C TYR A 227 8.25 23.46 -7.94
N CYS A 228 7.58 22.35 -8.27
CA CYS A 228 7.11 21.35 -7.28
C CYS A 228 8.26 20.56 -6.63
N GLU A 229 9.41 20.39 -7.32
CA GLU A 229 10.60 19.75 -6.75
C GLU A 229 11.37 20.66 -5.79
N ASN A 230 11.30 21.98 -5.99
CA ASN A 230 12.09 22.95 -5.22
C ASN A 230 11.31 23.57 -4.03
N ASN A 231 10.02 23.36 -3.90
CA ASN A 231 9.16 23.87 -2.84
C ASN A 231 8.28 22.78 -2.21
#